data_b134e91630c090c6b97f871aaba285df
#
_entry.id   b134e91630c090c6b97f871aaba285df
#
_cell.length_a   1.000
_cell.length_b   1.000
_cell.length_c   1.000
_cell.angle_alpha   90.00
_cell.angle_beta   90.00
_cell.angle_gamma   90.00
#
_symmetry.space_group_name_H-M   'P 1'
#
loop_
_entity.id
_entity.type
_entity.pdbx_description
1 polymer ?
#
loop_
_entity_poly.entity_id
_entity_poly.type
_entity_poly.pdbx_seq_one_letter_code
_entity_poly.pdbx_strand_id
1 'polypeptide(L)' 'MDIRPTPAVQVEDEDGYFALIRAAFGQRRKTAANAIASGLGLPKDKVIAAIEAAGFDARIRPEALTLEDFAAVQRELK' A
#
# COMPACT_ATOMS: atom_id res chain seq x y z
N MET A 1 22.96 -1.93 -16.67
CA MET A 1 22.69 -1.62 -15.99
C MET A 1 21.58 -1.18 -15.89
N ASP A 2 21.09 -1.01 -15.42
CA ASP A 2 20.01 -0.68 -15.39
C ASP A 2 19.78 0.41 -14.78
N ILE A 3 19.59 1.29 -15.16
CA ILE A 3 19.43 2.30 -14.67
C ILE A 3 18.14 2.54 -14.44
N ARG A 4 17.66 2.64 -13.44
CA ARG A 4 16.52 2.90 -13.15
C ARG A 4 16.35 4.21 -13.15
N PRO A 5 15.59 4.81 -13.77
CA PRO A 5 15.41 6.13 -13.87
C PRO A 5 14.89 6.58 -12.64
N THR A 6 15.32 6.62 -11.72
CA THR A 6 14.95 7.19 -10.66
C THR A 6 13.69 7.32 -10.29
N PRO A 7 13.15 6.60 -9.91
CA PRO A 7 11.92 6.64 -9.59
C PRO A 7 11.66 7.43 -8.44
N ALA A 8 10.63 8.07 -8.36
CA ALA A 8 10.26 8.80 -7.25
C ALA A 8 9.99 7.84 -6.12
N VAL A 9 9.72 6.60 -6.38
CA VAL A 9 9.45 5.65 -5.36
C VAL A 9 10.53 4.61 -5.31
N GLN A 10 11.09 4.39 -4.13
CA GLN A 10 12.08 3.37 -3.98
C GLN A 10 11.53 2.33 -3.06
N VAL A 11 11.36 1.11 -3.46
CA VAL A 11 10.85 0.05 -2.60
C VAL A 11 11.83 -1.09 -2.62
N GLU A 12 12.00 -1.70 -1.49
CA GLU A 12 12.92 -2.81 -1.38
C GLU A 12 12.31 -4.07 -1.91
N ASP A 13 11.00 -4.21 -1.88
CA ASP A 13 10.35 -5.41 -2.30
C ASP A 13 9.33 -5.02 -3.36
N GLU A 14 9.72 -5.05 -4.59
CA GLU A 14 8.84 -4.66 -5.66
C GLU A 14 7.65 -5.58 -5.80
N ASP A 15 7.85 -6.86 -5.57
CA ASP A 15 6.74 -7.80 -5.68
C ASP A 15 5.70 -7.51 -4.63
N GLY A 16 6.12 -7.22 -3.42
CA GLY A 16 5.19 -6.86 -2.35
C GLY A 16 4.50 -5.55 -2.63
N TYR A 17 5.23 -4.61 -3.22
CA TYR A 17 4.68 -3.31 -3.55
C TYR A 17 3.57 -3.45 -4.59
N PHE A 18 3.83 -4.21 -5.65
CA PHE A 18 2.82 -4.41 -6.68
C PHE A 18 1.64 -5.22 -6.17
N ALA A 19 1.90 -6.19 -5.29
CA ALA A 19 0.83 -6.96 -4.68
C ALA A 19 -0.07 -6.06 -3.83
N LEU A 20 0.53 -5.12 -3.12
CA LEU A 20 -0.19 -4.17 -2.30
C LEU A 20 -1.12 -3.33 -3.19
N ILE A 21 -0.61 -2.81 -4.28
CA ILE A 21 -1.40 -1.98 -5.17
C ILE A 21 -2.52 -2.79 -5.79
N ARG A 22 -2.24 -3.99 -6.26
CA ARG A 22 -3.25 -4.83 -6.81
C ARG A 22 -4.33 -5.16 -5.81
N ALA A 23 -3.95 -5.45 -4.58
CA ALA A 23 -4.91 -5.77 -3.53
C ALA A 23 -5.80 -4.55 -3.28
N ALA A 24 -5.20 -3.37 -3.22
CA ALA A 24 -5.94 -2.16 -2.94
C ALA A 24 -6.97 -1.85 -4.03
N PHE A 25 -6.56 -1.98 -5.30
CA PHE A 25 -7.46 -1.65 -6.38
C PHE A 25 -8.38 -2.79 -6.81
N GLY A 26 -8.12 -3.97 -6.32
CA GLY A 26 -8.97 -5.12 -6.64
C GLY A 26 -10.33 -5.06 -5.98
N GLN A 27 -10.46 -4.24 -4.91
CA GLN A 27 -11.74 -4.12 -4.22
C GLN A 27 -12.08 -2.68 -4.04
N ARG A 28 -12.50 -2.04 -5.10
CA ARG A 28 -12.74 -0.62 -5.08
C ARG A 28 -13.80 -0.18 -4.12
N ARG A 29 -14.74 -1.03 -3.75
CA ARG A 29 -15.79 -0.66 -2.84
C ARG A 29 -15.36 -0.61 -1.40
N LYS A 30 -14.18 -1.15 -1.10
CA LYS A 30 -13.70 -1.18 0.25
C LYS A 30 -12.68 -0.08 0.48
N THR A 31 -12.43 0.22 1.75
CA THR A 31 -11.36 1.17 2.06
C THR A 31 -10.04 0.49 1.73
N ALA A 32 -8.98 1.27 1.62
CA ALA A 32 -7.67 0.73 1.31
C ALA A 32 -7.26 -0.32 2.36
N ALA A 33 -7.52 -0.05 3.62
CA ALA A 33 -7.17 -0.98 4.68
C ALA A 33 -7.85 -2.33 4.50
N ASN A 34 -9.15 -2.32 4.22
CA ASN A 34 -9.88 -3.56 4.04
C ASN A 34 -9.42 -4.29 2.77
N ALA A 35 -9.23 -3.56 1.68
CA ALA A 35 -8.83 -4.17 0.43
C ALA A 35 -7.44 -4.80 0.54
N ILE A 36 -6.51 -4.09 1.16
CA ILE A 36 -5.16 -4.57 1.31
C ILE A 36 -5.12 -5.78 2.24
N ALA A 37 -5.83 -5.69 3.37
CA ALA A 37 -5.85 -6.79 4.33
C ALA A 37 -6.40 -8.05 3.68
N SER A 38 -7.48 -7.91 2.92
CA SER A 38 -8.09 -9.05 2.27
C SER A 38 -7.19 -9.60 1.17
N GLY A 39 -6.62 -8.74 0.36
CA GLY A 39 -5.79 -9.18 -0.77
C GLY A 39 -4.48 -9.80 -0.37
N LEU A 40 -3.87 -9.31 0.72
CA LEU A 40 -2.59 -9.81 1.17
C LEU A 40 -2.71 -10.84 2.29
N GLY A 41 -3.92 -11.05 2.79
CA GLY A 41 -4.10 -12.00 3.89
C GLY A 41 -3.52 -11.52 5.20
N LEU A 42 -3.50 -10.20 5.41
CA LEU A 42 -2.97 -9.62 6.64
C LEU A 42 -4.08 -9.22 7.58
N PRO A 43 -3.80 -9.12 8.88
CA PRO A 43 -4.80 -8.64 9.82
C PRO A 43 -5.15 -7.20 9.50
N LYS A 44 -6.42 -6.87 9.55
CA LYS A 44 -6.87 -5.53 9.25
C LYS A 44 -6.23 -4.52 10.18
N ASP A 45 -6.08 -4.86 11.46
CA ASP A 45 -5.49 -3.95 12.42
C ASP A 45 -4.07 -3.59 12.05
N LYS A 46 -3.33 -4.54 11.51
CA LYS A 46 -1.96 -4.28 11.11
C LYS A 46 -1.93 -3.32 9.92
N VAL A 47 -2.84 -3.51 8.97
CA VAL A 47 -2.89 -2.64 7.81
C VAL A 47 -3.33 -1.24 8.20
N ILE A 48 -4.31 -1.12 9.09
CA ILE A 48 -4.76 0.17 9.56
C ILE A 48 -3.62 0.90 10.27
N ALA A 49 -2.88 0.18 11.12
CA ALA A 49 -1.76 0.78 11.81
C ALA A 49 -0.71 1.30 10.83
N ALA A 50 -0.47 0.55 9.76
CA ALA A 50 0.51 0.96 8.76
C ALA A 50 0.03 2.22 8.03
N ILE A 51 -1.25 2.28 7.69
CA ILE A 51 -1.81 3.44 7.00
C ILE A 51 -1.72 4.67 7.88
N GLU A 52 -2.06 4.53 9.14
CA GLU A 52 -1.99 5.65 10.07
C GLU A 52 -0.56 6.07 10.34
N ALA A 53 0.34 5.12 10.42
CA ALA A 53 1.76 5.43 10.62
C ALA A 53 2.32 6.17 9.42
N ALA A 54 1.79 5.90 8.24
CA ALA A 54 2.21 6.61 7.03
C ALA A 54 1.57 8.00 6.94
N GLY A 55 0.69 8.34 7.86
CA GLY A 55 0.09 9.67 7.90
C GLY A 55 -1.27 9.78 7.22
N PHE A 56 -1.94 8.67 6.98
CA PHE A 56 -3.22 8.69 6.31
C PHE A 56 -4.36 8.25 7.22
N ASP A 57 -5.57 8.56 6.80
CA ASP A 57 -6.75 8.20 7.55
C ASP A 57 -6.96 6.69 7.39
N ALA A 58 -7.36 6.03 8.43
CA ALA A 58 -7.64 4.60 8.38
C ALA A 58 -8.74 4.26 7.38
N ARG A 59 -9.57 5.23 7.02
CA ARG A 59 -10.65 4.99 6.09
C ARG A 59 -10.34 5.46 4.68
N ILE A 60 -9.09 5.79 4.41
CA ILE A 60 -8.72 6.30 3.10
C ILE A 60 -9.05 5.26 2.03
N ARG A 61 -9.48 5.74 0.87
CA ARG A 61 -9.80 4.87 -0.23
C ARG A 61 -8.58 4.67 -1.11
N PRO A 62 -8.48 3.54 -1.81
CA PRO A 62 -7.31 3.28 -2.64
C PRO A 62 -7.09 4.36 -3.69
N GLU A 63 -8.17 4.89 -4.23
CA GLU A 63 -8.06 5.89 -5.28
C GLU A 63 -7.47 7.20 -4.78
N ALA A 64 -7.46 7.41 -3.48
CA ALA A 64 -6.90 8.62 -2.90
C ALA A 64 -5.40 8.48 -2.64
N LEU A 65 -4.85 7.29 -2.84
CA LEU A 65 -3.44 7.05 -2.59
C LEU A 65 -2.65 7.12 -3.88
N THR A 66 -1.48 7.73 -3.80
CA THR A 66 -0.57 7.76 -4.95
C THR A 66 0.39 6.59 -4.82
N LEU A 67 1.25 6.42 -5.81
CA LEU A 67 2.25 5.36 -5.75
C LEU A 67 3.20 5.57 -4.58
N GLU A 68 3.55 6.80 -4.29
CA GLU A 68 4.41 7.10 -3.16
C GLU A 68 3.72 6.76 -1.86
N ASP A 69 2.42 7.00 -1.80
CA ASP A 69 1.65 6.71 -0.61
C ASP A 69 1.62 5.20 -0.36
N PHE A 70 1.46 4.41 -1.43
CA PHE A 70 1.48 2.97 -1.29
C PHE A 70 2.86 2.48 -0.82
N ALA A 71 3.93 3.11 -1.28
CA ALA A 71 5.27 2.74 -0.85
C ALA A 71 5.44 3.03 0.65
N ALA A 72 4.90 4.16 1.11
CA ALA A 72 4.99 4.50 2.52
C ALA A 72 4.24 3.47 3.38
N VAL A 73 3.05 3.07 2.94
CA VAL A 73 2.29 2.06 3.66
C VAL A 73 3.03 0.74 3.67
N GLN A 74 3.63 0.35 2.56
CA GLN A 74 4.37 -0.89 2.50
C GLN A 74 5.53 -0.89 3.48
N ARG A 75 6.23 0.23 3.59
CA ARG A 75 7.33 0.31 4.53
C ARG A 75 6.86 0.09 5.93
N GLU A 76 5.67 0.60 6.28
CA GLU A 76 5.15 0.42 7.63
C GLU A 76 4.65 -1.00 7.85
N LEU A 77 4.32 -1.72 6.80
CA LEU A 77 3.88 -3.09 6.92
C LEU A 77 5.04 -4.05 7.13
N LYS A 78 6.22 -3.65 6.84
CA LYS A 78 7.36 -4.52 7.02
C LYS A 78 7.87 -4.53 8.48
#